data_a0f638dbf39eb79765639ee86eecc766
#
_entry.id   a0f638dbf39eb79765639ee86eecc766
#
_cell.length_a   1.000
_cell.length_b   1.000
_cell.length_c   1.000
_cell.angle_alpha   90.00
_cell.angle_beta   90.00
_cell.angle_gamma   90.00
#
_symmetry.space_group_name_H-M   'P 1'
#
loop_
_entity.id
_entity.type
_entity.pdbx_description
1 polymer ?
#
loop_
_entity_poly.entity_id
_entity_poly.type
_entity_poly.pdbx_seq_one_letter_code
_entity_poly.pdbx_strand_id
1 'polypeptide(L)'
;RKDALSQYDLPLGQRFVSTDPSVVEQSQKALRRIKAKVRAATGRGAALSGKKRIDHMRNVMDSFFAHVEVKSKIISTTAGTVPAEWIIAPNVDTSHRLLYIHGGAFFAGSPRSHRVITSKLSEIGNCAVLAIDYRLTPEYTRLDCLKDCQDGYVWMLNNGPEGGSQAANAYVAGDSAGGNLTLCLTAWVRDTEKRAPNAVVALSPITDSRLSSPSIKANLESDVILNSLAKQLSWVPSMFISLVARRLAKHDTKDPRISPLLGDLSRLPPILVQASDSEILRDDCRRYVNKA
;
A
#
# COMPACT_ATOMS: atom_id res chain seq x y z
N ARG A 1 9.95 -25.46 -15.05
CA ARG A 1 10.33 -24.24 -15.81
C ARG A 1 10.80 -23.21 -14.79
N LYS A 2 12.00 -22.63 -14.97
CA LYS A 2 12.45 -21.47 -14.19
C LYS A 2 11.42 -20.36 -14.38
N ASP A 3 11.04 -19.70 -13.27
CA ASP A 3 10.20 -18.52 -13.34
C ASP A 3 10.92 -17.45 -14.18
N ALA A 4 10.25 -16.92 -15.21
CA ALA A 4 10.83 -15.89 -16.08
C ALA A 4 11.27 -14.63 -15.32
N LEU A 5 10.70 -14.40 -14.14
CA LEU A 5 11.07 -13.28 -13.27
C LEU A 5 12.33 -13.56 -12.42
N SER A 6 12.85 -14.80 -12.39
CA SER A 6 14.04 -15.14 -11.59
C SER A 6 15.31 -14.36 -12.01
N GLN A 7 15.37 -13.85 -13.23
CA GLN A 7 16.42 -12.96 -13.70
C GLN A 7 16.50 -11.63 -12.92
N TYR A 8 15.42 -11.25 -12.24
CA TYR A 8 15.34 -10.04 -11.42
C TYR A 8 15.53 -10.32 -9.91
N ASP A 9 15.88 -11.56 -9.50
CA ASP A 9 16.18 -11.92 -8.12
C ASP A 9 17.60 -11.47 -7.70
N LEU A 10 18.02 -10.31 -8.15
CA LEU A 10 19.33 -9.75 -7.84
C LEU A 10 19.30 -8.98 -6.52
N PRO A 11 20.38 -9.01 -5.72
CA PRO A 11 20.49 -8.15 -4.55
C PRO A 11 20.64 -6.71 -5.01
N LEU A 12 19.63 -5.89 -4.75
CA LEU A 12 19.69 -4.46 -5.02
C LEU A 12 19.20 -3.65 -3.82
N GLY A 13 19.53 -2.39 -3.89
CA GLY A 13 19.06 -1.39 -2.97
C GLY A 13 20.05 -1.12 -1.84
N GLN A 14 19.79 -0.03 -1.19
CA GLN A 14 20.51 0.41 -0.01
C GLN A 14 19.88 -0.25 1.23
N ARG A 15 20.67 -0.97 2.00
CA ARG A 15 20.22 -1.55 3.26
C ARG A 15 20.46 -0.58 4.39
N PHE A 16 19.38 -0.14 5.01
CA PHE A 16 19.45 0.73 6.19
C PHE A 16 19.27 -0.11 7.44
N VAL A 17 20.32 -0.15 8.26
CA VAL A 17 20.29 -0.76 9.59
C VAL A 17 20.71 0.32 10.58
N SER A 18 19.82 0.67 11.50
CA SER A 18 20.19 1.60 12.55
C SER A 18 21.20 0.94 13.49
N THR A 19 22.28 1.64 13.77
CA THR A 19 23.28 1.26 14.78
C THR A 19 23.03 1.97 16.12
N ASP A 20 22.08 2.90 16.18
CA ASP A 20 21.68 3.58 17.41
C ASP A 20 20.89 2.61 18.31
N PRO A 21 21.42 2.27 19.52
CA PRO A 21 20.78 1.33 20.43
C PRO A 21 19.36 1.74 20.82
N SER A 22 19.09 3.04 20.95
CA SER A 22 17.77 3.56 21.32
C SER A 22 16.73 3.32 20.22
N VAL A 23 17.11 3.53 18.96
CA VAL A 23 16.27 3.26 17.78
C VAL A 23 16.02 1.77 17.64
N VAL A 24 17.04 0.94 17.85
CA VAL A 24 16.92 -0.53 17.79
C VAL A 24 15.96 -1.02 18.86
N GLU A 25 16.09 -0.54 20.11
CA GLU A 25 15.20 -0.92 21.22
C GLU A 25 13.76 -0.50 20.95
N GLN A 26 13.55 0.75 20.52
CA GLN A 26 12.21 1.27 20.17
C GLN A 26 11.57 0.46 19.05
N SER A 27 12.33 0.10 18.02
CA SER A 27 11.87 -0.71 16.90
C SER A 27 11.46 -2.11 17.36
N GLN A 28 12.27 -2.75 18.21
CA GLN A 28 11.95 -4.06 18.78
C GLN A 28 10.71 -4.02 19.67
N LYS A 29 10.53 -2.95 20.47
CA LYS A 29 9.34 -2.75 21.29
C LYS A 29 8.09 -2.54 20.45
N ALA A 30 8.19 -1.76 19.37
CA ALA A 30 7.10 -1.57 18.41
C ALA A 30 6.72 -2.90 17.73
N LEU A 31 7.69 -3.67 17.25
CA LEU A 31 7.50 -4.98 16.65
C LEU A 31 6.77 -5.95 17.60
N ARG A 32 7.18 -6.03 18.87
CA ARG A 32 6.52 -6.87 19.87
C ARG A 32 5.05 -6.46 20.07
N ARG A 33 4.75 -5.15 20.13
CA ARG A 33 3.39 -4.62 20.26
C ARG A 33 2.54 -4.96 19.03
N ILE A 34 3.08 -4.76 17.83
CA ILE A 34 2.40 -5.07 16.56
C ILE A 34 2.07 -6.57 16.51
N LYS A 35 3.07 -7.42 16.78
CA LYS A 35 2.90 -8.88 16.81
C LYS A 35 1.79 -9.32 17.77
N ALA A 36 1.74 -8.76 18.97
CA ALA A 36 0.69 -9.05 19.95
C ALA A 36 -0.70 -8.61 19.46
N LYS A 37 -0.81 -7.40 18.88
CA LYS A 37 -2.08 -6.90 18.32
C LYS A 37 -2.57 -7.75 17.13
N VAL A 38 -1.69 -8.09 16.20
CA VAL A 38 -2.02 -8.94 15.03
C VAL A 38 -2.50 -10.32 15.52
N ARG A 39 -1.80 -10.93 16.46
CA ARG A 39 -2.19 -12.23 17.05
C ARG A 39 -3.56 -12.17 17.73
N ALA A 40 -3.84 -11.14 18.50
CA ALA A 40 -5.13 -10.95 19.17
C ALA A 40 -6.27 -10.73 18.17
N ALA A 41 -6.03 -10.00 17.10
CA ALA A 41 -6.99 -9.74 16.03
C ALA A 41 -7.34 -11.00 15.23
N THR A 42 -6.31 -11.74 14.80
CA THR A 42 -6.47 -12.99 14.04
C THR A 42 -7.13 -14.08 14.90
N GLY A 43 -6.78 -14.18 16.18
CA GLY A 43 -7.41 -15.13 17.10
C GLY A 43 -8.92 -14.92 17.28
N ARG A 44 -9.33 -13.65 17.49
CA ARG A 44 -10.76 -13.30 17.59
C ARG A 44 -11.53 -13.48 16.28
N GLY A 45 -10.86 -13.23 15.15
CA GLY A 45 -11.45 -13.40 13.83
C GLY A 45 -11.57 -14.86 13.36
N ALA A 46 -10.87 -15.80 14.00
CA ALA A 46 -10.79 -17.19 13.56
C ALA A 46 -12.16 -17.91 13.57
N ALA A 47 -13.03 -17.55 14.52
CA ALA A 47 -14.39 -18.10 14.64
C ALA A 47 -15.41 -17.44 13.70
N LEU A 48 -15.04 -16.37 13.01
CA LEU A 48 -15.92 -15.62 12.12
C LEU A 48 -15.77 -16.11 10.67
N SER A 49 -16.87 -16.03 9.91
CA SER A 49 -16.88 -16.38 8.49
C SER A 49 -17.59 -15.31 7.64
N GLY A 50 -17.35 -15.33 6.35
CA GLY A 50 -18.01 -14.46 5.38
C GLY A 50 -17.89 -12.96 5.74
N LYS A 51 -19.00 -12.22 5.58
CA LYS A 51 -19.04 -10.77 5.82
C LYS A 51 -18.63 -10.40 7.25
N LYS A 52 -19.02 -11.16 8.27
CA LYS A 52 -18.65 -10.87 9.68
C LYS A 52 -17.14 -10.86 9.89
N ARG A 53 -16.41 -11.76 9.24
CA ARG A 53 -14.94 -11.79 9.31
C ARG A 53 -14.32 -10.57 8.63
N ILE A 54 -14.85 -10.15 7.49
CA ILE A 54 -14.37 -8.96 6.77
C ILE A 54 -14.61 -7.70 7.60
N ASP A 55 -15.83 -7.52 8.12
CA ASP A 55 -16.19 -6.37 8.96
C ASP A 55 -15.32 -6.32 10.23
N HIS A 56 -15.04 -7.48 10.84
CA HIS A 56 -14.12 -7.56 11.97
C HIS A 56 -12.70 -7.09 11.60
N MET A 57 -12.16 -7.55 10.48
CA MET A 57 -10.82 -7.15 10.03
C MET A 57 -10.73 -5.65 9.71
N ARG A 58 -11.77 -5.08 9.09
CA ARG A 58 -11.88 -3.64 8.85
C ARG A 58 -11.85 -2.84 10.15
N ASN A 59 -12.70 -3.23 11.13
CA ASN A 59 -12.75 -2.60 12.44
C ASN A 59 -11.42 -2.71 13.21
N VAL A 60 -10.76 -3.86 13.14
CA VAL A 60 -9.43 -4.07 13.74
C VAL A 60 -8.42 -3.09 13.12
N MET A 61 -8.39 -2.98 11.80
CA MET A 61 -7.45 -2.12 11.11
C MET A 61 -7.68 -0.64 11.45
N ASP A 62 -8.93 -0.18 11.45
CA ASP A 62 -9.29 1.20 11.81
C ASP A 62 -8.97 1.54 13.27
N SER A 63 -9.00 0.55 14.16
CA SER A 63 -8.69 0.74 15.58
C SER A 63 -7.20 0.59 15.92
N PHE A 64 -6.38 0.11 14.96
CA PHE A 64 -5.00 -0.30 15.25
C PHE A 64 -4.14 0.83 15.82
N PHE A 65 -4.27 2.04 15.26
CA PHE A 65 -3.57 3.25 15.69
C PHE A 65 -4.51 4.34 16.24
N ALA A 66 -5.78 4.02 16.51
CA ALA A 66 -6.77 5.02 16.97
C ALA A 66 -6.42 5.72 18.29
N HIS A 67 -5.49 5.14 19.08
CA HIS A 67 -4.99 5.70 20.33
C HIS A 67 -3.82 6.70 20.12
N VAL A 68 -3.34 6.85 18.89
CA VAL A 68 -2.24 7.77 18.59
C VAL A 68 -2.84 9.09 18.11
N GLU A 69 -2.64 10.14 18.89
CA GLU A 69 -3.03 11.47 18.47
C GLU A 69 -2.10 12.00 17.39
N VAL A 70 -2.69 12.64 16.39
CA VAL A 70 -1.97 13.35 15.33
C VAL A 70 -2.21 14.84 15.47
N LYS A 71 -1.17 15.64 15.25
CA LYS A 71 -1.25 17.12 15.33
C LYS A 71 -1.79 17.75 14.04
N SER A 72 -1.95 16.97 13.00
CA SER A 72 -2.44 17.44 11.70
C SER A 72 -3.92 17.80 11.76
N LYS A 73 -4.30 18.86 11.06
CA LYS A 73 -5.70 19.18 10.75
C LYS A 73 -6.23 18.12 9.79
N ILE A 74 -7.43 17.60 10.06
CA ILE A 74 -8.11 16.62 9.22
C ILE A 74 -9.37 17.27 8.68
N ILE A 75 -9.53 17.26 7.35
CA ILE A 75 -10.69 17.85 6.67
C ILE A 75 -11.31 16.77 5.79
N SER A 76 -12.53 16.34 6.11
CA SER A 76 -13.28 15.41 5.26
C SER A 76 -13.64 16.09 3.94
N THR A 77 -13.52 15.36 2.84
CA THR A 77 -13.83 15.84 1.49
C THR A 77 -14.27 14.68 0.59
N THR A 78 -14.61 15.00 -0.65
CA THR A 78 -14.87 14.01 -1.69
C THR A 78 -14.04 14.37 -2.92
N ALA A 79 -13.15 13.48 -3.31
CA ALA A 79 -12.32 13.65 -4.50
C ALA A 79 -13.09 13.16 -5.74
N GLY A 80 -13.87 14.07 -6.36
CA GLY A 80 -14.88 13.68 -7.33
C GLY A 80 -16.01 12.91 -6.65
N THR A 81 -16.09 11.60 -6.89
CA THR A 81 -17.06 10.70 -6.24
C THR A 81 -16.42 9.84 -5.13
N VAL A 82 -15.11 9.94 -4.92
CA VAL A 82 -14.36 9.11 -3.97
C VAL A 82 -14.28 9.81 -2.63
N PRO A 83 -14.81 9.24 -1.53
CA PRO A 83 -14.64 9.79 -0.20
C PRO A 83 -13.16 9.92 0.15
N ALA A 84 -12.79 11.00 0.80
CA ALA A 84 -11.40 11.28 1.13
C ALA A 84 -11.28 12.19 2.35
N GLU A 85 -10.06 12.33 2.85
CA GLU A 85 -9.73 13.37 3.83
C GLU A 85 -8.39 14.02 3.49
N TRP A 86 -8.32 15.34 3.71
CA TRP A 86 -7.07 16.05 3.73
C TRP A 86 -6.44 15.94 5.11
N ILE A 87 -5.15 15.61 5.15
CA ILE A 87 -4.33 15.63 6.35
C ILE A 87 -3.25 16.68 6.16
N ILE A 88 -3.24 17.69 7.05
CA ILE A 88 -2.42 18.88 6.93
C ILE A 88 -1.65 19.06 8.22
N ALA A 89 -0.36 18.78 8.23
CA ALA A 89 0.50 19.05 9.34
C ALA A 89 0.67 20.59 9.55
N PRO A 90 1.03 21.05 10.75
CA PRO A 90 1.25 22.48 10.98
C PRO A 90 2.31 23.07 10.04
N ASN A 91 2.04 24.26 9.50
CA ASN A 91 2.97 25.08 8.69
C ASN A 91 3.45 24.46 7.38
N VAL A 92 2.75 23.47 6.82
CA VAL A 92 3.09 22.89 5.52
C VAL A 92 2.55 23.71 4.36
N ASP A 93 3.22 23.61 3.21
CA ASP A 93 2.77 24.22 1.96
C ASP A 93 1.68 23.37 1.29
N THR A 94 0.45 23.85 1.32
CA THR A 94 -0.71 23.16 0.75
C THR A 94 -0.78 23.20 -0.78
N SER A 95 0.09 23.95 -1.44
CA SER A 95 0.25 23.91 -2.89
C SER A 95 0.99 22.64 -3.35
N HIS A 96 1.78 22.03 -2.47
CA HIS A 96 2.37 20.70 -2.65
C HIS A 96 1.39 19.65 -2.15
N ARG A 97 1.07 18.66 -2.97
CA ARG A 97 0.03 17.67 -2.66
C ARG A 97 0.51 16.26 -2.86
N LEU A 98 0.14 15.40 -1.93
CA LEU A 98 0.44 13.98 -1.96
C LEU A 98 -0.87 13.19 -1.91
N LEU A 99 -1.14 12.37 -2.93
CA LEU A 99 -2.17 11.36 -2.86
C LEU A 99 -1.65 10.17 -2.07
N TYR A 100 -2.34 9.81 -1.00
CA TYR A 100 -2.03 8.60 -0.23
C TYR A 100 -3.08 7.52 -0.45
N ILE A 101 -2.61 6.32 -0.80
CA ILE A 101 -3.41 5.14 -1.07
C ILE A 101 -3.08 4.11 0.01
N HIS A 102 -4.05 3.84 0.89
CA HIS A 102 -3.83 3.00 2.05
C HIS A 102 -3.70 1.51 1.72
N GLY A 103 -2.95 0.78 2.55
CA GLY A 103 -2.88 -0.67 2.54
C GLY A 103 -4.11 -1.36 3.12
N GLY A 104 -4.06 -2.68 3.26
CA GLY A 104 -5.14 -3.49 3.84
C GLY A 104 -5.62 -4.62 2.93
N ALA A 105 -4.70 -5.18 2.14
CA ALA A 105 -4.92 -6.34 1.27
C ALA A 105 -6.14 -6.16 0.33
N PHE A 106 -6.47 -4.93 -0.03
CA PHE A 106 -7.60 -4.50 -0.88
C PHE A 106 -8.99 -4.72 -0.28
N PHE A 107 -9.13 -5.32 0.89
CA PHE A 107 -10.42 -5.60 1.52
C PHE A 107 -10.63 -4.88 2.86
N ALA A 108 -9.61 -4.25 3.40
CA ALA A 108 -9.65 -3.50 4.66
C ALA A 108 -8.81 -2.23 4.57
N GLY A 109 -8.78 -1.43 5.64
CA GLY A 109 -8.11 -0.15 5.68
C GLY A 109 -9.04 0.99 5.31
N SER A 110 -8.62 2.18 5.63
CA SER A 110 -9.30 3.44 5.37
C SER A 110 -8.33 4.60 5.57
N PRO A 111 -8.64 5.84 5.17
CA PRO A 111 -7.89 7.02 5.58
C PRO A 111 -7.65 7.08 7.08
N ARG A 112 -8.69 6.75 7.88
CA ARG A 112 -8.63 6.77 9.35
C ARG A 112 -7.55 5.84 9.92
N SER A 113 -7.42 4.62 9.39
CA SER A 113 -6.43 3.65 9.86
C SER A 113 -4.99 4.07 9.57
N HIS A 114 -4.79 5.00 8.62
CA HIS A 114 -3.47 5.45 8.16
C HIS A 114 -3.13 6.89 8.56
N ARG A 115 -3.94 7.55 9.41
CA ARG A 115 -3.69 8.95 9.84
C ARG A 115 -2.31 9.17 10.45
N VAL A 116 -1.75 8.21 11.13
CA VAL A 116 -0.41 8.32 11.74
C VAL A 116 0.67 8.46 10.67
N ILE A 117 0.63 7.62 9.63
CA ILE A 117 1.60 7.69 8.53
C ILE A 117 1.35 8.90 7.64
N THR A 118 0.08 9.20 7.31
CA THR A 118 -0.25 10.35 6.46
C THR A 118 0.06 11.69 7.13
N SER A 119 -0.15 11.79 8.45
CA SER A 119 0.27 12.96 9.23
C SER A 119 1.79 13.13 9.20
N LYS A 120 2.55 12.04 9.34
CA LYS A 120 4.02 12.10 9.27
C LYS A 120 4.51 12.44 7.86
N LEU A 121 3.88 11.90 6.83
CA LEU A 121 4.20 12.23 5.44
C LEU A 121 3.89 13.71 5.11
N SER A 122 2.79 14.25 5.63
CA SER A 122 2.48 15.67 5.51
C SER A 122 3.59 16.55 6.12
N GLU A 123 4.02 16.19 7.33
CA GLU A 123 5.07 16.94 8.06
C GLU A 123 6.42 16.89 7.32
N ILE A 124 6.93 15.69 6.99
CA ILE A 124 8.26 15.54 6.39
C ILE A 124 8.31 15.92 4.91
N GLY A 125 7.20 15.77 4.20
CA GLY A 125 7.05 16.14 2.79
C GLY A 125 6.70 17.60 2.57
N ASN A 126 6.43 18.37 3.64
CA ASN A 126 5.96 19.74 3.58
C ASN A 126 4.81 19.91 2.58
N CYS A 127 3.77 19.09 2.70
CA CYS A 127 2.67 19.02 1.75
C CYS A 127 1.34 18.68 2.40
N ALA A 128 0.23 19.02 1.74
CA ALA A 128 -1.09 18.49 2.09
C ALA A 128 -1.25 17.05 1.55
N VAL A 129 -1.68 16.13 2.40
CA VAL A 129 -1.93 14.73 2.01
C VAL A 129 -3.42 14.50 1.79
N LEU A 130 -3.81 14.07 0.60
CA LEU A 130 -5.14 13.57 0.27
C LEU A 130 -5.16 12.06 0.45
N ALA A 131 -5.77 11.57 1.52
CA ALA A 131 -5.99 10.15 1.73
C ALA A 131 -7.39 9.75 1.22
N ILE A 132 -7.44 8.86 0.25
CA ILE A 132 -8.70 8.42 -0.37
C ILE A 132 -9.23 7.14 0.27
N ASP A 133 -10.55 7.06 0.41
CA ASP A 133 -11.28 5.87 0.85
C ASP A 133 -11.82 5.13 -0.39
N TYR A 134 -10.90 4.47 -1.09
CA TYR A 134 -11.23 3.76 -2.32
C TYR A 134 -12.08 2.52 -2.04
N ARG A 135 -12.93 2.14 -2.99
CA ARG A 135 -13.79 0.95 -2.92
C ARG A 135 -12.99 -0.31 -2.67
N LEU A 136 -13.50 -1.20 -1.82
CA LEU A 136 -12.79 -2.40 -1.37
C LEU A 136 -13.40 -3.69 -1.94
N THR A 137 -12.57 -4.72 -2.05
CA THR A 137 -13.04 -6.09 -2.31
C THR A 137 -13.62 -6.68 -1.01
N PRO A 138 -14.51 -7.67 -1.03
CA PRO A 138 -15.05 -8.35 -2.20
C PRO A 138 -16.25 -7.66 -2.84
N GLU A 139 -16.71 -6.53 -2.30
CA GLU A 139 -17.88 -5.82 -2.82
C GLU A 139 -17.58 -5.33 -4.25
N TYR A 140 -16.39 -4.80 -4.45
CA TYR A 140 -15.91 -4.27 -5.72
C TYR A 140 -14.74 -5.08 -6.30
N THR A 141 -14.32 -4.77 -7.52
CA THR A 141 -13.17 -5.40 -8.18
C THR A 141 -11.87 -4.63 -7.90
N ARG A 142 -10.72 -5.25 -8.17
CA ARG A 142 -9.42 -4.57 -8.09
C ARG A 142 -9.31 -3.40 -9.08
N LEU A 143 -10.00 -3.46 -10.21
CA LEU A 143 -10.03 -2.37 -11.18
C LEU A 143 -10.89 -1.19 -10.70
N ASP A 144 -11.95 -1.45 -9.92
CA ASP A 144 -12.71 -0.38 -9.26
C ASP A 144 -11.85 0.35 -8.21
N CYS A 145 -11.04 -0.40 -7.44
CA CYS A 145 -10.08 0.21 -6.51
C CYS A 145 -9.10 1.14 -7.27
N LEU A 146 -8.54 0.66 -8.38
CA LEU A 146 -7.62 1.45 -9.21
C LEU A 146 -8.31 2.67 -9.83
N LYS A 147 -9.56 2.52 -10.29
CA LYS A 147 -10.34 3.64 -10.85
C LYS A 147 -10.52 4.78 -9.85
N ASP A 148 -10.82 4.45 -8.59
CA ASP A 148 -10.94 5.46 -7.54
C ASP A 148 -9.60 6.19 -7.28
N CYS A 149 -8.47 5.46 -7.35
CA CYS A 149 -7.14 6.08 -7.26
C CYS A 149 -6.88 7.05 -8.43
N GLN A 150 -7.29 6.67 -9.65
CA GLN A 150 -7.17 7.50 -10.84
C GLN A 150 -8.00 8.78 -10.72
N ASP A 151 -9.25 8.67 -10.27
CA ASP A 151 -10.14 9.80 -10.08
C ASP A 151 -9.64 10.73 -8.97
N GLY A 152 -9.21 10.16 -7.84
CA GLY A 152 -8.61 10.90 -6.74
C GLY A 152 -7.36 11.68 -7.16
N TYR A 153 -6.49 11.07 -7.96
CA TYR A 153 -5.27 11.73 -8.46
C TYR A 153 -5.61 12.92 -9.36
N VAL A 154 -6.46 12.71 -10.36
CA VAL A 154 -6.85 13.77 -11.29
C VAL A 154 -7.55 14.92 -10.57
N TRP A 155 -8.42 14.60 -9.61
CA TRP A 155 -9.09 15.60 -8.79
C TRP A 155 -8.10 16.40 -7.95
N MET A 156 -7.14 15.74 -7.29
CA MET A 156 -6.13 16.39 -6.45
C MET A 156 -5.26 17.39 -7.23
N LEU A 157 -5.00 17.14 -8.50
CA LEU A 157 -4.21 18.07 -9.33
C LEU A 157 -4.85 19.46 -9.42
N ASN A 158 -6.17 19.55 -9.34
CA ASN A 158 -6.95 20.77 -9.55
C ASN A 158 -7.69 21.26 -8.29
N ASN A 159 -7.57 20.54 -7.17
CA ASN A 159 -8.26 20.89 -5.93
C ASN A 159 -7.33 20.72 -4.73
N GLY A 160 -7.29 21.73 -3.88
CA GLY A 160 -6.56 21.73 -2.61
C GLY A 160 -7.52 21.65 -1.41
N PRO A 161 -6.95 21.64 -0.20
CA PRO A 161 -7.76 21.60 1.03
C PRO A 161 -8.63 22.83 1.23
N GLU A 162 -8.37 23.93 0.55
CA GLU A 162 -9.10 25.20 0.65
C GLU A 162 -10.02 25.44 -0.56
N GLY A 163 -10.10 24.48 -1.48
CA GLY A 163 -10.94 24.58 -2.69
C GLY A 163 -10.17 24.40 -3.99
N GLY A 164 -10.79 24.83 -5.10
CA GLY A 164 -10.24 24.71 -6.45
C GLY A 164 -8.93 25.51 -6.59
N SER A 165 -7.82 24.81 -6.81
CA SER A 165 -6.50 25.39 -7.07
C SER A 165 -5.61 24.33 -7.70
N GLN A 166 -4.68 24.71 -8.56
CA GLN A 166 -3.73 23.78 -9.16
C GLN A 166 -2.61 23.41 -8.19
N ALA A 167 -2.25 22.12 -8.15
CA ALA A 167 -1.10 21.68 -7.38
C ALA A 167 0.21 22.23 -8.02
N ALA A 168 1.07 22.86 -7.22
CA ALA A 168 2.41 23.23 -7.68
C ALA A 168 3.26 21.96 -7.91
N ASN A 169 3.29 21.07 -6.93
CA ASN A 169 3.89 19.73 -7.05
C ASN A 169 2.86 18.67 -6.63
N ALA A 170 2.92 17.51 -7.30
CA ALA A 170 2.07 16.37 -7.02
C ALA A 170 2.92 15.13 -6.73
N TYR A 171 2.57 14.40 -5.69
CA TYR A 171 3.23 13.17 -5.27
C TYR A 171 2.19 12.06 -5.10
N VAL A 172 2.63 10.82 -5.16
CA VAL A 172 1.79 9.65 -4.86
C VAL A 172 2.53 8.73 -3.90
N ALA A 173 1.84 8.26 -2.86
CA ALA A 173 2.41 7.27 -1.96
C ALA A 173 1.35 6.25 -1.54
N GLY A 174 1.82 5.05 -1.17
CA GLY A 174 0.95 4.03 -0.61
C GLY A 174 1.74 2.86 -0.06
N ASP A 175 1.10 2.08 0.81
CA ASP A 175 1.68 0.93 1.46
C ASP A 175 0.99 -0.38 1.07
N SER A 176 1.74 -1.49 0.98
CA SER A 176 1.19 -2.83 0.76
C SER A 176 0.29 -2.91 -0.49
N ALA A 177 -1.01 -3.18 -0.31
CA ALA A 177 -2.04 -3.13 -1.35
C ALA A 177 -2.16 -1.72 -1.97
N GLY A 178 -2.07 -0.67 -1.15
CA GLY A 178 -2.01 0.72 -1.62
C GLY A 178 -0.74 1.02 -2.40
N GLY A 179 0.39 0.41 -2.01
CA GLY A 179 1.63 0.46 -2.79
C GLY A 179 1.48 -0.16 -4.18
N ASN A 180 0.75 -1.28 -4.29
CA ASN A 180 0.39 -1.85 -5.59
C ASN A 180 -0.43 -0.86 -6.44
N LEU A 181 -1.49 -0.30 -5.86
CA LEU A 181 -2.35 0.68 -6.55
C LEU A 181 -1.57 1.95 -6.94
N THR A 182 -0.63 2.38 -6.10
CA THR A 182 0.30 3.48 -6.40
C THR A 182 1.11 3.20 -7.67
N LEU A 183 1.71 2.02 -7.78
CA LEU A 183 2.50 1.64 -8.96
C LEU A 183 1.63 1.47 -10.21
N CYS A 184 0.44 0.86 -10.07
CA CYS A 184 -0.53 0.74 -11.17
C CYS A 184 -1.05 2.10 -11.65
N LEU A 185 -1.35 3.02 -10.71
CA LEU A 185 -1.74 4.40 -11.01
C LEU A 185 -0.63 5.13 -11.76
N THR A 186 0.62 4.98 -11.32
CA THR A 186 1.78 5.64 -11.95
C THR A 186 1.96 5.19 -13.40
N ALA A 187 1.83 3.90 -13.67
CA ALA A 187 1.86 3.37 -15.03
C ALA A 187 0.69 3.91 -15.89
N TRP A 188 -0.53 3.96 -15.31
CA TRP A 188 -1.68 4.51 -16.00
C TRP A 188 -1.53 6.00 -16.32
N VAL A 189 -0.95 6.81 -15.42
CA VAL A 189 -0.67 8.24 -15.66
C VAL A 189 0.25 8.40 -16.86
N ARG A 190 1.32 7.60 -16.95
CA ARG A 190 2.23 7.58 -18.10
C ARG A 190 1.49 7.20 -19.39
N ASP A 191 0.72 6.10 -19.37
CA ASP A 191 0.07 5.54 -20.55
C ASP A 191 -1.06 6.42 -21.09
N THR A 192 -1.62 7.28 -20.23
CA THR A 192 -2.67 8.24 -20.61
C THR A 192 -2.18 9.67 -20.75
N GLU A 193 -0.84 9.88 -20.72
CA GLU A 193 -0.18 11.18 -20.92
C GLU A 193 -0.70 12.28 -19.99
N LYS A 194 -1.13 11.89 -18.77
CA LYS A 194 -1.54 12.86 -17.76
C LYS A 194 -0.31 13.46 -17.09
N ARG A 195 -0.52 14.57 -16.37
CA ARG A 195 0.54 15.17 -15.56
C ARG A 195 1.14 14.11 -14.63
N ALA A 196 2.42 13.79 -14.85
CA ALA A 196 3.14 12.84 -14.01
C ALA A 196 3.34 13.38 -12.58
N PRO A 197 3.33 12.53 -11.55
CA PRO A 197 3.77 12.94 -10.23
C PRO A 197 5.27 13.27 -10.24
N ASN A 198 5.66 14.24 -9.42
CA ASN A 198 7.06 14.64 -9.28
C ASN A 198 7.91 13.53 -8.62
N ALA A 199 7.30 12.75 -7.74
CA ALA A 199 7.90 11.55 -7.17
C ALA A 199 6.81 10.61 -6.64
N VAL A 200 7.19 9.32 -6.50
CA VAL A 200 6.31 8.25 -6.04
C VAL A 200 7.00 7.46 -4.91
N VAL A 201 6.24 7.06 -3.89
CA VAL A 201 6.74 6.23 -2.80
C VAL A 201 5.85 5.00 -2.64
N ALA A 202 6.41 3.81 -2.76
CA ALA A 202 5.73 2.56 -2.54
C ALA A 202 6.36 1.82 -1.35
N LEU A 203 5.60 1.68 -0.27
CA LEU A 203 6.04 1.03 0.97
C LEU A 203 5.58 -0.42 0.97
N SER A 204 6.51 -1.36 0.95
CA SER A 204 6.22 -2.81 0.92
C SER A 204 5.15 -3.21 -0.11
N PRO A 205 5.23 -2.74 -1.37
CA PRO A 205 4.19 -3.01 -2.35
C PRO A 205 4.12 -4.49 -2.73
N ILE A 206 2.89 -5.01 -2.92
CA ILE A 206 2.71 -6.26 -3.66
C ILE A 206 2.78 -5.94 -5.16
N THR A 207 3.75 -6.49 -5.88
CA THR A 207 3.94 -6.17 -7.31
C THR A 207 3.56 -7.31 -8.24
N ASP A 208 3.42 -8.54 -7.69
CA ASP A 208 2.98 -9.74 -8.40
C ASP A 208 1.84 -10.44 -7.65
N SER A 209 0.61 -10.18 -8.08
CA SER A 209 -0.59 -10.80 -7.48
C SER A 209 -0.72 -12.31 -7.73
N ARG A 210 0.21 -12.93 -8.48
CA ARG A 210 0.31 -14.39 -8.62
C ARG A 210 0.94 -15.04 -7.40
N LEU A 211 1.53 -14.24 -6.49
CA LEU A 211 2.20 -14.69 -5.28
C LEU A 211 3.34 -15.68 -5.59
N SER A 212 4.19 -15.34 -6.56
CA SER A 212 5.25 -16.23 -7.07
C SER A 212 6.64 -15.93 -6.50
N SER A 213 6.81 -14.86 -5.72
CA SER A 213 8.11 -14.42 -5.20
C SER A 213 8.71 -15.39 -4.18
N PRO A 214 10.03 -15.67 -4.22
CA PRO A 214 10.68 -16.61 -3.31
C PRO A 214 10.54 -16.25 -1.84
N SER A 215 10.54 -14.95 -1.50
CA SER A 215 10.41 -14.46 -0.12
C SER A 215 9.09 -14.83 0.54
N ILE A 216 8.03 -15.16 -0.22
CA ILE A 216 6.77 -15.65 0.33
C ILE A 216 6.99 -16.91 1.19
N LYS A 217 7.88 -17.78 0.76
CA LYS A 217 8.27 -18.97 1.53
C LYS A 217 9.43 -18.69 2.49
N ALA A 218 10.45 -17.98 2.03
CA ALA A 218 11.66 -17.73 2.81
C ALA A 218 11.40 -16.91 4.08
N ASN A 219 10.48 -15.94 4.02
CA ASN A 219 10.16 -15.01 5.10
C ASN A 219 8.84 -15.34 5.83
N LEU A 220 8.30 -16.54 5.64
CA LEU A 220 7.02 -16.96 6.22
C LEU A 220 6.98 -16.82 7.75
N GLU A 221 8.09 -17.12 8.43
CA GLU A 221 8.17 -17.05 9.89
C GLU A 221 8.61 -15.67 10.41
N SER A 222 9.34 -14.91 9.60
CA SER A 222 9.88 -13.60 10.00
C SER A 222 8.90 -12.45 9.77
N ASP A 223 7.96 -12.59 8.82
CA ASP A 223 6.95 -11.56 8.57
C ASP A 223 5.97 -11.46 9.73
N VAL A 224 5.91 -10.29 10.37
CA VAL A 224 5.12 -10.06 11.58
C VAL A 224 3.63 -9.85 11.28
N ILE A 225 3.32 -9.35 10.09
CA ILE A 225 1.96 -8.95 9.71
C ILE A 225 1.26 -10.04 8.91
N LEU A 226 1.94 -10.56 7.90
CA LEU A 226 1.33 -11.45 6.91
C LEU A 226 1.56 -12.95 7.18
N ASN A 227 2.39 -13.31 8.19
CA ASN A 227 2.74 -14.71 8.46
C ASN A 227 1.50 -15.61 8.68
N SER A 228 0.50 -15.13 9.41
CA SER A 228 -0.70 -15.93 9.69
C SER A 228 -1.54 -16.20 8.43
N LEU A 229 -1.63 -15.22 7.54
CA LEU A 229 -2.30 -15.37 6.25
C LEU A 229 -1.48 -16.27 5.31
N ALA A 230 -0.18 -16.04 5.24
CA ALA A 230 0.71 -16.82 4.39
C ALA A 230 0.81 -18.29 4.83
N LYS A 231 0.78 -18.58 6.14
CA LYS A 231 0.69 -19.94 6.67
C LYS A 231 -0.59 -20.66 6.25
N GLN A 232 -1.74 -19.98 6.24
CA GLN A 232 -2.98 -20.56 5.73
C GLN A 232 -2.88 -20.89 4.21
N LEU A 233 -2.19 -20.05 3.46
CA LEU A 233 -1.97 -20.27 2.03
C LEU A 233 -0.89 -21.31 1.72
N SER A 234 0.09 -21.54 2.63
CA SER A 234 1.17 -22.49 2.41
C SER A 234 0.72 -23.95 2.30
N TRP A 235 -0.44 -24.27 2.84
CA TRP A 235 -1.09 -25.60 2.70
C TRP A 235 -1.81 -25.77 1.35
N VAL A 236 -2.00 -24.69 0.60
CA VAL A 236 -2.66 -24.73 -0.72
C VAL A 236 -1.59 -25.00 -1.79
N PRO A 237 -1.72 -26.06 -2.60
CA PRO A 237 -0.81 -26.30 -3.72
C PRO A 237 -0.73 -25.07 -4.63
N SER A 238 0.45 -24.76 -5.14
CA SER A 238 0.74 -23.50 -5.88
C SER A 238 -0.20 -23.24 -7.07
N MET A 239 -0.66 -24.29 -7.73
CA MET A 239 -1.63 -24.17 -8.83
C MET A 239 -3.00 -23.62 -8.38
N PHE A 240 -3.40 -23.92 -7.13
CA PHE A 240 -4.65 -23.40 -6.54
C PHE A 240 -4.49 -22.01 -5.95
N ILE A 241 -3.28 -21.62 -5.51
CA ILE A 241 -3.01 -20.25 -5.04
C ILE A 241 -3.35 -19.24 -6.12
N SER A 242 -2.93 -19.48 -7.36
CA SER A 242 -3.25 -18.63 -8.50
C SER A 242 -4.76 -18.50 -8.75
N LEU A 243 -5.51 -19.61 -8.60
CA LEU A 243 -6.97 -19.60 -8.74
C LEU A 243 -7.65 -18.81 -7.63
N VAL A 244 -7.21 -18.99 -6.38
CA VAL A 244 -7.71 -18.23 -5.21
C VAL A 244 -7.40 -16.75 -5.39
N ALA A 245 -6.17 -16.39 -5.76
CA ALA A 245 -5.76 -15.01 -6.00
C ALA A 245 -6.60 -14.34 -7.10
N ARG A 246 -6.84 -15.05 -8.22
CA ARG A 246 -7.71 -14.58 -9.30
C ARG A 246 -9.16 -14.38 -8.85
N ARG A 247 -9.69 -15.29 -8.02
CA ARG A 247 -11.06 -15.17 -7.47
C ARG A 247 -11.19 -13.98 -6.52
N LEU A 248 -10.18 -13.75 -5.68
CA LEU A 248 -10.15 -12.60 -4.75
C LEU A 248 -9.99 -11.28 -5.49
N ALA A 249 -9.14 -11.23 -6.51
CA ALA A 249 -8.93 -10.05 -7.33
C ALA A 249 -10.14 -9.73 -8.22
N LYS A 250 -11.01 -10.70 -8.47
CA LYS A 250 -12.09 -10.65 -9.48
C LYS A 250 -11.57 -10.20 -10.86
N HIS A 251 -10.31 -10.51 -11.15
CA HIS A 251 -9.62 -10.15 -12.39
C HIS A 251 -8.42 -11.09 -12.64
N ASP A 252 -7.87 -11.07 -13.85
CA ASP A 252 -6.68 -11.85 -14.16
C ASP A 252 -5.45 -11.27 -13.41
N THR A 253 -4.82 -12.10 -12.59
CA THR A 253 -3.61 -11.71 -11.83
C THR A 253 -2.38 -11.51 -12.72
N LYS A 254 -2.45 -11.85 -14.01
CA LYS A 254 -1.40 -11.55 -15.00
C LYS A 254 -1.55 -10.18 -15.64
N ASP A 255 -2.69 -9.52 -15.45
CA ASP A 255 -2.92 -8.18 -15.97
C ASP A 255 -1.97 -7.18 -15.28
N PRO A 256 -1.20 -6.36 -16.03
CA PRO A 256 -0.31 -5.36 -15.45
C PRO A 256 -1.00 -4.35 -14.54
N ARG A 257 -2.30 -4.11 -14.73
CA ARG A 257 -3.13 -3.26 -13.85
C ARG A 257 -3.41 -3.88 -12.48
N ILE A 258 -3.08 -5.17 -12.32
CA ILE A 258 -3.20 -5.94 -11.06
C ILE A 258 -1.81 -6.32 -10.55
N SER A 259 -0.89 -6.65 -11.44
CA SER A 259 0.49 -7.02 -11.16
C SER A 259 1.46 -6.11 -11.92
N PRO A 260 1.78 -4.93 -11.38
CA PRO A 260 2.57 -3.92 -12.07
C PRO A 260 3.97 -4.42 -12.47
N LEU A 261 4.52 -5.41 -11.78
CA LEU A 261 5.77 -6.07 -12.16
C LEU A 261 5.72 -6.66 -13.58
N LEU A 262 4.56 -7.05 -14.08
CA LEU A 262 4.39 -7.66 -15.39
C LEU A 262 4.23 -6.65 -16.54
N GLY A 263 4.04 -5.37 -16.19
CA GLY A 263 3.88 -4.29 -17.16
C GLY A 263 5.20 -3.74 -17.70
N ASP A 264 5.08 -2.75 -18.58
CA ASP A 264 6.20 -1.91 -18.98
C ASP A 264 6.53 -0.94 -17.86
N LEU A 265 7.78 -0.92 -17.41
CA LEU A 265 8.29 -0.05 -16.33
C LEU A 265 9.16 1.09 -16.86
N SER A 266 9.26 1.26 -18.17
CA SER A 266 10.01 2.36 -18.77
C SER A 266 9.30 3.71 -18.58
N ARG A 267 10.07 4.79 -18.59
CA ARG A 267 9.58 6.19 -18.55
C ARG A 267 8.66 6.51 -17.36
N LEU A 268 8.82 5.82 -16.25
CA LEU A 268 8.13 6.14 -14.99
C LEU A 268 8.84 7.32 -14.30
N PRO A 269 8.12 8.13 -13.51
CA PRO A 269 8.74 9.16 -12.68
C PRO A 269 9.68 8.54 -11.63
N PRO A 270 10.47 9.35 -10.90
CA PRO A 270 11.27 8.84 -9.79
C PRO A 270 10.40 8.07 -8.77
N ILE A 271 10.77 6.82 -8.48
CA ILE A 271 10.04 5.94 -7.55
C ILE A 271 10.99 5.46 -6.46
N LEU A 272 10.62 5.70 -5.20
CA LEU A 272 11.23 5.05 -4.05
C LEU A 272 10.40 3.82 -3.68
N VAL A 273 11.03 2.66 -3.65
CA VAL A 273 10.44 1.43 -3.11
C VAL A 273 11.17 1.06 -1.82
N GLN A 274 10.44 0.92 -0.73
CA GLN A 274 10.97 0.50 0.57
C GLN A 274 10.30 -0.79 1.01
N ALA A 275 11.08 -1.75 1.51
CA ALA A 275 10.59 -2.98 2.11
C ALA A 275 11.55 -3.47 3.20
N SER A 276 11.06 -4.28 4.13
CA SER A 276 11.90 -4.97 5.11
C SER A 276 12.48 -6.25 4.54
N ASP A 277 13.72 -6.58 4.91
CA ASP A 277 14.32 -7.87 4.57
C ASP A 277 13.56 -9.07 5.15
N SER A 278 12.75 -8.84 6.19
CA SER A 278 11.97 -9.87 6.89
C SER A 278 10.56 -10.08 6.33
N GLU A 279 10.13 -9.28 5.34
CA GLU A 279 8.79 -9.35 4.75
C GLU A 279 8.68 -10.39 3.63
N ILE A 280 7.50 -10.99 3.51
CA ILE A 280 7.19 -11.89 2.38
C ILE A 280 7.13 -11.15 1.04
N LEU A 281 6.93 -9.84 1.04
CA LEU A 281 6.89 -8.98 -0.16
C LEU A 281 8.27 -8.45 -0.57
N ARG A 282 9.36 -8.83 0.14
CA ARG A 282 10.72 -8.37 -0.16
C ARG A 282 11.12 -8.58 -1.61
N ASP A 283 10.94 -9.78 -2.13
CA ASP A 283 11.40 -10.11 -3.48
C ASP A 283 10.46 -9.55 -4.56
N ASP A 284 9.18 -9.31 -4.24
CA ASP A 284 8.29 -8.51 -5.07
C ASP A 284 8.89 -7.12 -5.33
N CYS A 285 9.32 -6.45 -4.26
CA CYS A 285 9.92 -5.12 -4.32
C CYS A 285 11.26 -5.14 -5.09
N ARG A 286 12.12 -6.12 -4.80
CA ARG A 286 13.41 -6.28 -5.50
C ARG A 286 13.23 -6.52 -6.99
N ARG A 287 12.34 -7.44 -7.38
CA ARG A 287 12.04 -7.73 -8.78
C ARG A 287 11.52 -6.51 -9.53
N TYR A 288 10.66 -5.71 -8.87
CA TYR A 288 10.14 -4.50 -9.48
C TYR A 288 11.23 -3.48 -9.77
N VAL A 289 12.08 -3.19 -8.77
CA VAL A 289 13.20 -2.23 -8.91
C VAL A 289 14.24 -2.74 -9.91
N ASN A 290 14.55 -4.04 -9.89
CA ASN A 290 15.53 -4.63 -10.81
C ASN A 290 15.07 -4.65 -12.27
N LYS A 291 13.75 -4.64 -12.48
CA LYS A 291 13.17 -4.61 -13.83
C LYS A 291 13.02 -3.18 -14.35
N ALA A 292 12.79 -2.19 -13.47
CA ALA A 292 12.65 -0.77 -13.83
C ALA A 292 13.98 -0.13 -14.21
#